data_0b17b80632442fff548e7b27e6e64be4
#
_entry.id   0b17b80632442fff548e7b27e6e64be4
#
_cell.length_a   1.000
_cell.length_b   1.000
_cell.length_c   1.000
_cell.angle_alpha   90.00
_cell.angle_beta   90.00
_cell.angle_gamma   90.00
#
_symmetry.space_group_name_H-M   'P 1'
#
loop_
_entity.id
_entity.type
_entity.pdbx_description
1 polymer ?
#
loop_
_entity_poly.entity_id
_entity_poly.type
_entity_poly.pdbx_seq_one_letter_code
_entity_poly.pdbx_strand_id
1 'polypeptide(L)'
;MEMERELVESYFESNGFLVKGTASSRDAASSKKQNLLPSMAIFNPLAQGNSTNLGFRLFTSDLTKIRSALVGLLGWENTSFSNSILTSDARILKYFKQETKDERVAESLESGPDLTGAGFGEFLRLLVVPALPRSEGKLRETFSFLKGLGVDGVLTMRSMLENLLRQSLPSKSYHGKSIFQIL
;
A
#
# COMPACT_ATOMS: atom_id res chain seq x y z
N MET A 1 -11.76 2.59 9.56
CA MET A 1 -11.68 2.26 8.10
C MET A 1 -11.43 3.48 7.22
N GLU A 2 -11.96 4.63 7.57
CA GLU A 2 -11.85 5.84 6.75
C GLU A 2 -10.46 6.48 6.85
N MET A 3 -9.90 6.58 8.06
CA MET A 3 -8.61 7.23 8.31
C MET A 3 -7.41 6.51 7.65
N GLU A 4 -7.34 5.20 7.75
CA GLU A 4 -6.24 4.43 7.14
C GLU A 4 -6.30 4.50 5.62
N ARG A 5 -7.49 4.44 5.06
CA ARG A 5 -7.72 4.57 3.63
C ARG A 5 -7.32 5.95 3.14
N GLU A 6 -7.77 7.01 3.80
CA GLU A 6 -7.40 8.39 3.48
C GLU A 6 -5.88 8.61 3.54
N LEU A 7 -5.21 8.00 4.53
CA LEU A 7 -3.76 8.06 4.64
C LEU A 7 -3.08 7.41 3.42
N VAL A 8 -3.54 6.24 3.01
CA VAL A 8 -2.97 5.51 1.86
C VAL A 8 -3.25 6.26 0.55
N GLU A 9 -4.47 6.78 0.38
CA GLU A 9 -4.85 7.63 -0.76
C GLU A 9 -3.94 8.87 -0.81
N SER A 10 -3.83 9.62 0.29
CA SER A 10 -2.97 10.81 0.38
C SER A 10 -1.50 10.50 0.10
N TYR A 11 -1.00 9.34 0.54
CA TYR A 11 0.36 8.93 0.26
C TYR A 11 0.60 8.73 -1.25
N PHE A 12 -0.28 8.02 -1.94
CA PHE A 12 -0.12 7.80 -3.38
C PHE A 12 -0.32 9.10 -4.18
N GLU A 13 -1.32 9.90 -3.84
CA GLU A 13 -1.58 11.20 -4.50
C GLU A 13 -0.40 12.16 -4.34
N SER A 14 0.17 12.27 -3.14
CA SER A 14 1.33 13.12 -2.88
C SER A 14 2.60 12.66 -3.61
N ASN A 15 2.64 11.40 -4.04
CA ASN A 15 3.70 10.83 -4.86
C ASN A 15 3.34 10.77 -6.36
N GLY A 16 2.31 11.50 -6.81
CA GLY A 16 1.98 11.72 -8.22
C GLY A 16 1.08 10.67 -8.85
N PHE A 17 0.42 9.82 -8.06
CA PHE A 17 -0.53 8.85 -8.57
C PHE A 17 -1.95 9.43 -8.63
N LEU A 18 -2.69 9.01 -9.63
CA LEU A 18 -4.14 9.08 -9.63
C LEU A 18 -4.66 7.87 -8.84
N VAL A 19 -5.58 8.11 -7.91
CA VAL A 19 -6.14 7.07 -7.06
C VAL A 19 -7.64 6.92 -7.33
N LYS A 20 -8.09 5.68 -7.52
CA LYS A 20 -9.50 5.33 -7.65
C LYS A 20 -9.83 4.26 -6.62
N GLY A 21 -10.64 4.61 -5.63
CA GLY A 21 -11.18 3.65 -4.69
C GLY A 21 -12.03 2.62 -5.43
N THR A 22 -11.85 1.35 -5.12
CA THR A 22 -12.82 0.34 -5.54
C THR A 22 -14.10 0.58 -4.74
N ALA A 23 -15.25 0.38 -5.38
CA ALA A 23 -16.54 0.54 -4.73
C ALA A 23 -16.60 -0.35 -3.48
N SER A 24 -16.24 0.22 -2.34
CA SER A 24 -16.43 -0.38 -1.05
C SER A 24 -17.93 -0.42 -0.80
N SER A 25 -18.48 -1.61 -0.77
CA SER A 25 -19.67 -2.08 0.00
C SER A 25 -20.78 -1.11 0.42
N ARG A 26 -20.80 0.15 0.00
CA ARG A 26 -21.98 1.01 0.22
C ARG A 26 -23.18 0.63 -0.66
N ASP A 27 -22.93 -0.03 -1.79
CA ASP A 27 -23.96 -0.42 -2.75
C ASP A 27 -24.19 -1.93 -2.88
N ALA A 28 -23.54 -2.74 -2.07
CA ALA A 28 -23.62 -4.20 -2.18
C ALA A 28 -24.55 -4.80 -1.12
N ALA A 29 -25.80 -4.98 -1.48
CA ALA A 29 -26.80 -5.75 -0.72
C ALA A 29 -26.51 -7.28 -0.66
N SER A 30 -25.29 -7.74 -1.00
CA SER A 30 -24.92 -9.15 -0.92
C SER A 30 -23.88 -9.39 0.16
N SER A 31 -24.19 -10.31 1.07
CA SER A 31 -23.37 -10.70 2.22
C SER A 31 -21.94 -11.17 1.91
N LYS A 32 -21.67 -11.60 0.66
CA LYS A 32 -20.33 -12.02 0.23
C LYS A 32 -19.32 -10.87 0.05
N LYS A 33 -19.77 -9.64 -0.28
CA LYS A 33 -18.88 -8.49 -0.48
C LYS A 33 -18.41 -7.81 0.80
N GLN A 34 -19.01 -8.13 1.95
CA GLN A 34 -18.64 -7.53 3.25
C GLN A 34 -17.27 -7.98 3.78
N ASN A 35 -16.71 -9.06 3.25
CA ASN A 35 -15.44 -9.63 3.70
C ASN A 35 -14.23 -9.26 2.87
N LEU A 36 -14.39 -8.49 1.79
CA LEU A 36 -13.25 -8.06 0.97
C LEU A 36 -12.43 -6.98 1.71
N LEU A 37 -11.13 -7.00 1.47
CA LEU A 37 -10.26 -5.92 1.96
C LEU A 37 -10.59 -4.61 1.24
N PRO A 38 -10.51 -3.47 1.93
CA PRO A 38 -10.49 -2.19 1.26
C PRO A 38 -9.38 -2.17 0.22
N SER A 39 -9.72 -1.83 -1.00
CA SER A 39 -8.76 -1.80 -2.10
C SER A 39 -8.92 -0.54 -2.94
N MET A 40 -7.88 -0.19 -3.68
CA MET A 40 -7.86 0.94 -4.58
C MET A 40 -6.98 0.64 -5.80
N ALA A 41 -7.33 1.22 -6.93
CA ALA A 41 -6.47 1.23 -8.11
C ALA A 41 -5.65 2.52 -8.10
N ILE A 42 -4.37 2.40 -8.39
CA ILE A 42 -3.46 3.53 -8.53
C ILE A 42 -2.84 3.55 -9.93
N PHE A 43 -2.63 4.75 -10.44
CA PHE A 43 -2.04 4.95 -11.76
C PHE A 43 -1.08 6.14 -11.73
N ASN A 44 0.16 5.92 -12.17
CA ASN A 44 1.16 6.96 -12.33
C ASN A 44 1.25 7.36 -13.82
N PRO A 45 0.76 8.54 -14.21
CA PRO A 45 0.76 8.97 -15.60
C PRO A 45 2.17 9.24 -16.14
N LEU A 46 3.17 9.45 -15.29
CA LEU A 46 4.55 9.73 -15.68
C LEU A 46 5.39 8.47 -15.89
N ALA A 47 4.97 7.33 -15.37
CA ALA A 47 5.67 6.07 -15.57
C ALA A 47 5.30 5.44 -16.91
N GLN A 48 6.29 4.93 -17.64
CA GLN A 48 6.06 4.28 -18.95
C GLN A 48 5.51 2.85 -18.83
N GLY A 49 5.76 2.17 -17.73
CA GLY A 49 5.31 0.81 -17.45
C GLY A 49 5.69 0.38 -16.04
N ASN A 50 5.23 -0.81 -15.65
CA ASN A 50 5.68 -1.43 -14.42
C ASN A 50 7.08 -2.04 -14.63
N SER A 51 8.02 -1.71 -13.74
CA SER A 51 9.36 -2.30 -13.80
C SER A 51 9.33 -3.76 -13.34
N THR A 52 10.05 -4.61 -14.04
CA THR A 52 10.23 -6.02 -13.65
C THR A 52 11.26 -6.20 -12.53
N ASN A 53 12.04 -5.16 -12.22
CA ASN A 53 13.10 -5.21 -11.22
C ASN A 53 12.69 -4.44 -9.94
N LEU A 54 11.55 -4.82 -9.36
CA LEU A 54 11.09 -4.31 -8.07
C LEU A 54 11.42 -5.29 -6.95
N GLY A 55 11.88 -4.76 -5.83
CA GLY A 55 11.98 -5.54 -4.60
C GLY A 55 10.59 -5.89 -4.08
N PHE A 56 10.44 -7.02 -3.39
CA PHE A 56 9.14 -7.38 -2.81
C PHE A 56 8.71 -6.41 -1.69
N ARG A 57 9.64 -5.95 -0.86
CA ARG A 57 9.42 -4.81 0.03
C ARG A 57 9.67 -3.53 -0.75
N LEU A 58 8.64 -2.72 -0.88
CA LEU A 58 8.67 -1.46 -1.60
C LEU A 58 8.92 -0.29 -0.66
N PHE A 59 9.61 0.70 -1.18
CA PHE A 59 9.87 1.99 -0.55
C PHE A 59 9.35 3.11 -1.45
N THR A 60 9.27 4.32 -0.91
CA THR A 60 8.83 5.48 -1.70
C THR A 60 9.67 5.71 -2.97
N SER A 61 10.97 5.39 -2.93
CA SER A 61 11.85 5.48 -4.11
C SER A 61 11.48 4.51 -5.24
N ASP A 62 10.75 3.44 -4.94
CA ASP A 62 10.34 2.47 -5.96
C ASP A 62 9.06 2.90 -6.69
N LEU A 63 8.31 3.86 -6.15
CA LEU A 63 7.04 4.32 -6.72
C LEU A 63 7.19 4.87 -8.14
N THR A 64 8.31 5.49 -8.46
CA THR A 64 8.60 5.99 -9.82
C THR A 64 8.68 4.89 -10.88
N LYS A 65 8.87 3.65 -10.45
CA LYS A 65 8.97 2.45 -11.29
C LYS A 65 7.62 1.73 -11.47
N ILE A 66 6.56 2.23 -10.84
CA ILE A 66 5.22 1.65 -10.85
C ILE A 66 4.31 2.54 -11.68
N ARG A 67 3.72 1.98 -12.72
CA ARG A 67 2.71 2.65 -13.55
C ARG A 67 1.29 2.43 -13.02
N SER A 68 0.94 1.17 -12.76
CA SER A 68 -0.41 0.79 -12.37
C SER A 68 -0.38 -0.35 -11.37
N ALA A 69 -1.18 -0.24 -10.33
CA ALA A 69 -1.32 -1.30 -9.35
C ALA A 69 -2.72 -1.33 -8.73
N LEU A 70 -3.10 -2.51 -8.26
CA LEU A 70 -4.19 -2.72 -7.31
C LEU A 70 -3.58 -2.81 -5.92
N VAL A 71 -4.07 -1.99 -5.01
CA VAL A 71 -3.57 -1.89 -3.64
C VAL A 71 -4.63 -2.40 -2.68
N GLY A 72 -4.35 -3.50 -2.01
CA GLY A 72 -5.15 -4.00 -0.90
C GLY A 72 -4.63 -3.46 0.44
N LEU A 73 -5.53 -3.21 1.38
CA LEU A 73 -5.20 -2.65 2.69
C LEU A 73 -5.50 -3.66 3.80
N LEU A 74 -4.45 -4.18 4.43
CA LEU A 74 -4.51 -4.86 5.72
C LEU A 74 -4.16 -3.85 6.81
N GLY A 75 -5.15 -3.12 7.31
CA GLY A 75 -4.95 -2.10 8.32
C GLY A 75 -5.22 -2.60 9.73
N TRP A 76 -5.11 -1.71 10.73
CA TRP A 76 -5.50 -1.99 12.11
C TRP A 76 -7.00 -1.80 12.35
N GLU A 77 -7.70 -1.04 11.49
CA GLU A 77 -9.15 -0.81 11.63
C GLU A 77 -10.00 -1.94 11.02
N ASN A 78 -9.45 -2.69 10.06
CA ASN A 78 -10.18 -3.73 9.33
C ASN A 78 -9.70 -5.15 9.62
N THR A 79 -8.74 -5.31 10.54
CA THR A 79 -8.16 -6.59 10.93
C THR A 79 -8.04 -6.72 12.45
N SER A 80 -7.59 -7.87 12.92
CA SER A 80 -7.31 -8.13 14.35
C SER A 80 -5.97 -7.52 14.82
N PHE A 81 -5.34 -6.64 14.04
CA PHE A 81 -4.05 -6.05 14.39
C PHE A 81 -4.11 -5.23 15.68
N SER A 82 -3.16 -5.46 16.56
CA SER A 82 -3.05 -4.75 17.84
C SER A 82 -1.59 -4.57 18.25
N ASN A 83 -1.33 -3.68 19.19
CA ASN A 83 0.01 -3.44 19.71
C ASN A 83 0.69 -4.71 20.25
N SER A 84 -0.09 -5.67 20.74
CA SER A 84 0.44 -6.96 21.22
C SER A 84 1.10 -7.80 20.10
N ILE A 85 0.68 -7.61 18.86
CA ILE A 85 1.25 -8.31 17.69
C ILE A 85 2.66 -7.79 17.41
N LEU A 86 2.92 -6.50 17.62
CA LEU A 86 4.23 -5.88 17.40
C LEU A 86 5.33 -6.37 18.33
N THR A 87 4.98 -7.06 19.41
CA THR A 87 5.95 -7.53 20.42
C THR A 87 6.80 -8.71 19.94
N SER A 88 6.40 -9.41 18.88
CA SER A 88 7.10 -10.60 18.38
C SER A 88 6.88 -10.81 16.90
N ASP A 89 7.97 -11.08 16.17
CA ASP A 89 7.94 -11.42 14.75
C ASP A 89 7.09 -12.67 14.45
N ALA A 90 7.06 -13.62 15.37
CA ALA A 90 6.21 -14.81 15.23
C ALA A 90 4.72 -14.46 15.29
N ARG A 91 4.35 -13.47 16.11
CA ARG A 91 2.96 -12.97 16.16
C ARG A 91 2.58 -12.22 14.90
N ILE A 92 3.50 -11.44 14.34
CA ILE A 92 3.28 -10.74 13.06
C ILE A 92 3.04 -11.76 11.94
N LEU A 93 3.87 -12.79 11.84
CA LEU A 93 3.67 -13.85 10.84
C LEU A 93 2.36 -14.62 11.05
N LYS A 94 2.01 -14.94 12.31
CA LYS A 94 0.73 -15.58 12.64
C LYS A 94 -0.45 -14.70 12.23
N TYR A 95 -0.36 -13.39 12.49
CA TYR A 95 -1.37 -12.42 12.05
C TYR A 95 -1.59 -12.50 10.54
N PHE A 96 -0.54 -12.43 9.72
CA PHE A 96 -0.70 -12.58 8.27
C PHE A 96 -1.42 -13.88 7.90
N LYS A 97 -0.97 -15.00 8.45
CA LYS A 97 -1.58 -16.31 8.18
C LYS A 97 -3.06 -16.37 8.59
N GLN A 98 -3.47 -15.64 9.62
CA GLN A 98 -4.85 -15.59 10.08
C GLN A 98 -5.72 -14.69 9.20
N GLU A 99 -5.26 -13.47 8.93
CA GLU A 99 -6.04 -12.47 8.15
C GLU A 99 -6.19 -12.82 6.68
N THR A 100 -5.34 -13.70 6.15
CA THR A 100 -5.36 -14.09 4.73
C THR A 100 -5.89 -15.49 4.48
N LYS A 101 -6.37 -16.20 5.52
CA LYS A 101 -6.89 -17.58 5.41
C LYS A 101 -8.10 -17.70 4.47
N ASP A 102 -8.92 -16.69 4.40
CA ASP A 102 -10.24 -16.72 3.75
C ASP A 102 -10.19 -16.23 2.29
N GLU A 103 -9.06 -16.34 1.61
CA GLU A 103 -8.86 -15.88 0.22
C GLU A 103 -9.15 -14.37 0.00
N ARG A 104 -9.51 -13.63 1.07
CA ARG A 104 -9.87 -12.21 1.00
C ARG A 104 -8.85 -11.33 0.30
N VAL A 105 -7.56 -11.65 0.48
CA VAL A 105 -6.47 -10.89 -0.17
C VAL A 105 -6.48 -11.15 -1.67
N ALA A 106 -6.54 -12.41 -2.08
CA ALA A 106 -6.57 -12.78 -3.49
C ALA A 106 -7.81 -12.21 -4.18
N GLU A 107 -9.00 -12.43 -3.60
CA GLU A 107 -10.26 -11.90 -4.15
C GLU A 107 -10.26 -10.36 -4.24
N SER A 108 -9.71 -9.66 -3.24
CA SER A 108 -9.65 -8.19 -3.26
C SER A 108 -8.69 -7.64 -4.31
N LEU A 109 -7.62 -8.38 -4.61
CA LEU A 109 -6.64 -8.03 -5.63
C LEU A 109 -7.04 -8.52 -7.04
N GLU A 110 -8.03 -9.42 -7.15
CA GLU A 110 -8.62 -9.84 -8.42
C GLU A 110 -9.84 -9.00 -8.80
N SER A 111 -10.62 -8.58 -7.80
CA SER A 111 -11.84 -7.77 -7.97
C SER A 111 -11.57 -6.28 -8.17
N GLY A 112 -10.46 -5.92 -8.79
CA GLY A 112 -10.14 -4.53 -9.11
C GLY A 112 -11.25 -3.87 -9.93
N PRO A 113 -11.30 -2.53 -9.99
CA PRO A 113 -12.25 -1.82 -10.84
C PRO A 113 -12.07 -2.31 -12.28
N ASP A 114 -13.17 -2.47 -13.00
CA ASP A 114 -13.12 -2.80 -14.43
C ASP A 114 -12.43 -1.67 -15.20
N LEU A 115 -11.12 -1.83 -15.36
CA LEU A 115 -10.24 -0.91 -16.09
C LEU A 115 -9.83 -1.49 -17.44
N THR A 116 -10.45 -2.59 -17.85
CA THR A 116 -10.13 -3.32 -19.08
C THR A 116 -10.29 -2.47 -20.36
N GLY A 117 -11.10 -1.40 -20.30
CA GLY A 117 -11.27 -0.45 -21.41
C GLY A 117 -10.24 0.67 -21.50
N ALA A 118 -9.36 0.84 -20.51
CA ALA A 118 -8.55 2.05 -20.41
C ALA A 118 -7.07 1.91 -20.84
N GLY A 119 -6.66 0.74 -21.36
CA GLY A 119 -5.28 0.55 -21.86
C GLY A 119 -4.19 0.63 -20.78
N PHE A 120 -4.52 0.35 -19.52
CA PHE A 120 -3.59 0.47 -18.38
C PHE A 120 -2.53 -0.64 -18.31
N GLY A 121 -2.63 -1.67 -19.14
CA GLY A 121 -1.69 -2.79 -19.12
C GLY A 121 -1.88 -3.69 -17.89
N GLU A 122 -0.82 -4.38 -17.53
CA GLU A 122 -0.80 -5.31 -16.41
C GLU A 122 -0.67 -4.57 -15.07
N PHE A 123 -1.57 -4.84 -14.13
CA PHE A 123 -1.55 -4.26 -12.79
C PHE A 123 -0.66 -5.06 -11.86
N LEU A 124 0.19 -4.38 -11.09
CA LEU A 124 0.83 -4.98 -9.92
C LEU A 124 -0.19 -5.15 -8.80
N ARG A 125 -0.05 -6.22 -8.04
CA ARG A 125 -0.86 -6.50 -6.84
C ARG A 125 -0.06 -6.11 -5.60
N LEU A 126 -0.39 -4.98 -5.01
CA LEU A 126 0.32 -4.44 -3.86
C LEU A 126 -0.50 -4.62 -2.59
N LEU A 127 0.20 -4.85 -1.49
CA LEU A 127 -0.43 -4.96 -0.18
C LEU A 127 0.18 -3.92 0.77
N VAL A 128 -0.68 -3.11 1.39
CA VAL A 128 -0.30 -2.21 2.47
C VAL A 128 -0.56 -2.91 3.80
N VAL A 129 0.46 -2.93 4.66
CA VAL A 129 0.42 -3.66 5.93
C VAL A 129 0.86 -2.77 7.10
N PRO A 130 0.38 -3.02 8.32
CA PRO A 130 0.75 -2.22 9.50
C PRO A 130 2.23 -2.35 9.84
N ALA A 131 2.77 -3.57 9.81
CA ALA A 131 4.15 -3.88 10.15
C ALA A 131 4.64 -5.15 9.46
N LEU A 132 5.96 -5.32 9.40
CA LEU A 132 6.65 -6.53 8.94
C LEU A 132 7.56 -7.06 10.05
N PRO A 133 7.85 -8.38 10.08
CA PRO A 133 8.86 -8.95 10.96
C PRO A 133 10.21 -8.27 10.79
N ARG A 134 10.98 -8.15 11.87
CA ARG A 134 12.30 -7.54 11.88
C ARG A 134 13.40 -8.55 11.60
N SER A 135 13.23 -9.80 12.10
CA SER A 135 14.18 -10.87 11.87
C SER A 135 14.12 -11.36 10.43
N GLU A 136 15.28 -11.54 9.82
CA GLU A 136 15.39 -11.89 8.40
C GLU A 136 14.68 -13.20 8.06
N GLY A 137 14.78 -14.21 8.92
CA GLY A 137 14.13 -15.51 8.72
C GLY A 137 12.61 -15.39 8.68
N LYS A 138 11.99 -14.65 9.63
CA LYS A 138 10.55 -14.44 9.65
C LYS A 138 10.07 -13.52 8.54
N LEU A 139 10.89 -12.55 8.16
CA LEU A 139 10.60 -11.67 7.04
C LEU A 139 10.55 -12.47 5.72
N ARG A 140 11.53 -13.32 5.48
CA ARG A 140 11.56 -14.20 4.29
C ARG A 140 10.36 -15.16 4.27
N GLU A 141 10.02 -15.76 5.42
CA GLU A 141 8.84 -16.64 5.53
C GLU A 141 7.56 -15.86 5.20
N THR A 142 7.41 -14.63 5.72
CA THR A 142 6.27 -13.76 5.42
C THR A 142 6.20 -13.43 3.94
N PHE A 143 7.32 -13.07 3.32
CA PHE A 143 7.36 -12.75 1.89
C PHE A 143 7.04 -13.94 1.00
N SER A 144 7.58 -15.12 1.31
CA SER A 144 7.23 -16.35 0.59
C SER A 144 5.74 -16.64 0.67
N PHE A 145 5.16 -16.47 1.86
CA PHE A 145 3.74 -16.68 2.09
C PHE A 145 2.88 -15.71 1.27
N LEU A 146 3.16 -14.40 1.34
CA LEU A 146 2.41 -13.37 0.60
C LEU A 146 2.56 -13.51 -0.92
N LYS A 147 3.75 -13.87 -1.39
CA LYS A 147 3.96 -14.19 -2.83
C LYS A 147 3.09 -15.36 -3.28
N GLY A 148 2.95 -16.38 -2.43
CA GLY A 148 2.05 -17.51 -2.69
C GLY A 148 0.58 -17.12 -2.83
N LEU A 149 0.17 -15.96 -2.30
CA LEU A 149 -1.17 -15.38 -2.47
C LEU A 149 -1.29 -14.46 -3.69
N GLY A 150 -0.26 -14.39 -4.54
CA GLY A 150 -0.27 -13.55 -5.73
C GLY A 150 0.03 -12.06 -5.48
N VAL A 151 0.62 -11.72 -4.32
CA VAL A 151 1.09 -10.36 -4.04
C VAL A 151 2.43 -10.12 -4.73
N ASP A 152 2.57 -9.01 -5.44
CA ASP A 152 3.79 -8.61 -6.16
C ASP A 152 4.71 -7.70 -5.32
N GLY A 153 4.13 -6.98 -4.35
CA GLY A 153 4.89 -6.10 -3.50
C GLY A 153 4.15 -5.66 -2.24
N VAL A 154 4.92 -5.28 -1.22
CA VAL A 154 4.40 -4.89 0.10
C VAL A 154 4.95 -3.53 0.51
N LEU A 155 4.06 -2.66 0.97
CA LEU A 155 4.34 -1.37 1.59
C LEU A 155 3.93 -1.40 3.07
N THR A 156 4.65 -0.69 3.93
CA THR A 156 4.26 -0.56 5.33
C THR A 156 3.63 0.80 5.62
N MET A 157 2.59 0.82 6.45
CA MET A 157 1.96 2.06 6.93
C MET A 157 2.99 3.02 7.53
N ARG A 158 3.96 2.47 8.26
CA ARG A 158 5.03 3.27 8.84
C ARG A 158 5.83 4.04 7.78
N SER A 159 6.25 3.39 6.70
CA SER A 159 7.01 4.06 5.64
C SER A 159 6.20 5.13 4.91
N MET A 160 4.90 4.93 4.78
CA MET A 160 3.99 5.92 4.23
C MET A 160 3.87 7.15 5.13
N LEU A 161 3.64 6.95 6.42
CA LEU A 161 3.58 8.03 7.41
C LEU A 161 4.88 8.82 7.47
N GLU A 162 6.03 8.15 7.50
CA GLU A 162 7.34 8.79 7.49
C GLU A 162 7.54 9.66 6.23
N ASN A 163 7.07 9.22 5.08
CA ASN A 163 7.14 9.98 3.84
C ASN A 163 6.22 11.21 3.88
N LEU A 164 4.95 11.05 4.26
CA LEU A 164 3.99 12.15 4.36
C LEU A 164 4.45 13.21 5.37
N LEU A 165 4.99 12.80 6.53
CA LEU A 165 5.55 13.70 7.51
C LEU A 165 6.75 14.50 6.95
N ARG A 166 7.64 13.84 6.20
CA ARG A 166 8.77 14.56 5.55
C ARG A 166 8.29 15.57 4.52
N GLN A 167 7.25 15.28 3.78
CA GLN A 167 6.68 16.19 2.79
C GLN A 167 5.94 17.37 3.45
N SER A 168 5.31 17.15 4.61
CA SER A 168 4.59 18.19 5.35
C SER A 168 5.52 19.11 6.17
N LEU A 169 6.75 18.67 6.48
CA LEU A 169 7.72 19.54 7.12
C LEU A 169 8.16 20.60 6.11
N PRO A 170 8.04 21.92 6.45
CA PRO A 170 8.53 22.95 5.56
C PRO A 170 10.01 22.66 5.29
N SER A 171 10.34 22.48 4.02
CA SER A 171 11.73 22.39 3.61
C SER A 171 12.42 23.64 4.16
N LYS A 172 13.34 23.47 5.11
CA LYS A 172 14.22 24.54 5.56
C LYS A 172 15.22 24.86 4.45
N SER A 173 14.75 25.09 3.26
CA SER A 173 15.45 25.81 2.24
C SER A 173 15.28 27.28 2.59
N TYR A 174 16.00 27.71 3.62
CA TYR A 174 16.27 29.11 3.84
C TYR A 174 17.08 29.62 2.62
N HIS A 175 16.37 30.02 1.61
CA HIS A 175 16.88 30.98 0.63
C HIS A 175 16.95 32.36 1.26
N GLY A 176 17.42 32.44 2.52
CA GLY A 176 17.66 33.64 3.27
C GLY A 176 18.98 34.30 2.95
N LYS A 177 19.63 33.97 1.83
CA LYS A 177 20.87 34.69 1.41
C LYS A 177 20.67 35.70 0.30
N SER A 178 19.47 35.81 -0.26
CA SER A 178 19.21 36.69 -1.41
C SER A 178 18.77 38.10 -1.02
N ILE A 179 18.36 38.32 0.23
CA ILE A 179 17.83 39.62 0.67
C ILE A 179 18.94 40.53 1.30
N PHE A 180 20.07 39.97 1.72
CA PHE A 180 21.16 40.72 2.31
C PHE A 180 22.26 41.14 1.32
N GLN A 181 22.12 40.95 0.03
CA GLN A 181 23.06 41.40 -0.99
C GLN A 181 22.61 42.65 -1.74
N ILE A 182 21.51 43.31 -1.34
CA ILE A 182 21.00 44.53 -1.98
C ILE A 182 20.92 45.69 -0.99
N LEU A 183 21.70 45.67 0.09
CA LEU A 183 22.03 46.83 0.92
C LEU A 183 23.57 46.96 0.97
#